data_65e75bd0056b0359cf8333d4cff76f73
#
_entry.id   65e75bd0056b0359cf8333d4cff76f73
#
_cell.length_a   1.000
_cell.length_b   1.000
_cell.length_c   1.000
_cell.angle_alpha   90.00
_cell.angle_beta   90.00
_cell.angle_gamma   90.00
#
_symmetry.space_group_name_H-M   'P 1'
#
loop_
_entity.id
_entity.type
_entity.pdbx_description
1 polymer ?
#
loop_
_entity_poly.entity_id
_entity_poly.type
_entity_poly.pdbx_seq_one_letter_code
_entity_poly.pdbx_strand_id
1 'polypeptide(L)'
;MALPPLTVDFSALNSVRDVAVAIGCSEALVERAINNQLGRSKDIKITTANGEVVLELPGDQELCFPVDLRKKNPRRRGERRRVWVVQHQEFANAQKALLRRLYDYLSQRLVDFPSSSAHGYIRGRSIVTNAAAHLGARVVLSSDIKDFFPSISVERVSASLLGAGLSPSAAEILARFVTIDGQLPLGLNASPLIANLVCRELDAAMSELARRLDCAYTRYADDFTFSSNERLPTRQELASIVEGQGFELSDKKFRVSKRGQRHYVTGLSVADEKQPRLRKKFKRRLRQELYYCAKFGIESHGAACNSTAHQVVNRIDGRIAYVRGIEPDFGAGLRQKWSALLEKESLSPRYPSSYQRAPSELLIVFDESELKTVAGPLFCMCCVTIEDPEGVRKQVQDLFSRHMADPFSPGRKARMAARGFHYTDDPEDVRTSFIKLLAELPIRGFLAYGSKAEALSYSGAYHQVFGWLLKRRFFAADRRIVRVMYEENPSVGHNELNTLMAQLYLSLDFSGARRPRDLPTLKRATKAGEPLLALPDYLLGVFGAYALSETAPPRQETVTKRFERLRDRFRLIGSLNDDVHYSRHHPFRPWPGGDPREAAVE
;
A
#
# COMPACT_ATOMS: atom_id res chain seq x y z
N MET A 1 -6.26 19.34 25.65
CA MET A 1 -7.64 19.78 25.95
C MET A 1 -8.48 19.50 24.71
N ALA A 2 -9.42 18.56 24.78
CA ALA A 2 -10.41 18.36 23.73
C ALA A 2 -11.41 19.52 23.83
N LEU A 3 -11.57 20.27 22.76
CA LEU A 3 -12.63 21.25 22.64
C LEU A 3 -13.99 20.55 22.85
N PRO A 4 -14.94 21.15 23.58
CA PRO A 4 -16.27 20.58 23.77
C PRO A 4 -16.92 20.35 22.39
N PRO A 5 -17.78 19.34 22.25
CA PRO A 5 -18.49 19.09 21.01
C PRO A 5 -19.39 20.30 20.71
N LEU A 6 -19.01 21.13 19.75
CA LEU A 6 -19.91 22.10 19.17
C LEU A 6 -21.00 21.31 18.43
N THR A 7 -22.17 21.20 19.02
CA THR A 7 -23.38 20.70 18.35
C THR A 7 -23.71 21.66 17.22
N VAL A 8 -23.46 21.23 15.99
CA VAL A 8 -23.81 22.03 14.80
C VAL A 8 -25.28 21.80 14.49
N ASP A 9 -26.06 22.86 14.45
CA ASP A 9 -27.43 22.79 13.96
C ASP A 9 -27.48 22.98 12.42
N PHE A 10 -27.49 21.87 11.71
CA PHE A 10 -27.55 21.88 10.25
C PHE A 10 -28.88 22.42 9.68
N SER A 11 -29.93 22.55 10.50
CA SER A 11 -31.18 23.16 10.05
C SER A 11 -31.12 24.68 9.92
N ALA A 12 -30.11 25.32 10.52
CA ALA A 12 -29.89 26.76 10.49
C ALA A 12 -28.86 27.21 9.46
N LEU A 13 -28.15 26.29 8.77
CA LEU A 13 -27.11 26.65 7.80
C LEU A 13 -27.73 27.04 6.45
N ASN A 14 -27.44 28.24 5.96
CA ASN A 14 -28.08 28.76 4.73
C ASN A 14 -27.08 29.18 3.64
N SER A 15 -25.79 29.08 3.87
CA SER A 15 -24.75 29.50 2.94
C SER A 15 -23.57 28.56 2.89
N VAL A 16 -22.76 28.66 1.83
CA VAL A 16 -21.47 27.97 1.71
C VAL A 16 -20.56 28.27 2.88
N ARG A 17 -20.55 29.54 3.32
CA ARG A 17 -19.79 30.00 4.47
C ARG A 17 -20.22 29.32 5.77
N ASP A 18 -21.53 29.20 6.01
CA ASP A 18 -22.03 28.54 7.22
C ASP A 18 -21.61 27.07 7.24
N VAL A 19 -21.71 26.39 6.09
CA VAL A 19 -21.27 24.99 5.95
C VAL A 19 -19.76 24.87 6.15
N ALA A 20 -18.96 25.76 5.57
CA ALA A 20 -17.50 25.77 5.73
C ALA A 20 -17.09 25.91 7.21
N VAL A 21 -17.71 26.85 7.93
CA VAL A 21 -17.51 27.01 9.38
C VAL A 21 -17.97 25.76 10.13
N ALA A 22 -19.14 25.23 9.76
CA ALA A 22 -19.70 24.04 10.38
C ALA A 22 -18.84 22.78 10.21
N ILE A 23 -18.06 22.65 9.15
CA ILE A 23 -17.16 21.49 8.93
C ILE A 23 -15.67 21.82 9.14
N GLY A 24 -15.35 23.08 9.49
CA GLY A 24 -14.01 23.53 9.88
C GLY A 24 -13.01 23.59 8.73
N CYS A 25 -13.43 24.18 7.60
CA CYS A 25 -12.57 24.39 6.44
C CYS A 25 -12.81 25.78 5.81
N SER A 26 -12.02 26.10 4.79
CA SER A 26 -12.19 27.33 4.02
C SER A 26 -13.42 27.28 3.11
N GLU A 27 -14.05 28.44 2.89
CA GLU A 27 -15.18 28.60 1.96
C GLU A 27 -14.77 28.20 0.54
N ALA A 28 -13.60 28.64 0.10
CA ALA A 28 -13.03 28.28 -1.20
C ALA A 28 -12.88 26.76 -1.41
N LEU A 29 -12.59 25.99 -0.35
CA LEU A 29 -12.55 24.53 -0.43
C LEU A 29 -13.93 23.93 -0.69
N VAL A 30 -14.96 24.44 -0.01
CA VAL A 30 -16.34 23.99 -0.22
C VAL A 30 -16.77 24.33 -1.64
N GLU A 31 -16.53 25.55 -2.12
CA GLU A 31 -16.85 25.98 -3.48
C GLU A 31 -16.19 25.11 -4.54
N ARG A 32 -14.90 24.78 -4.36
CA ARG A 32 -14.20 23.85 -5.26
C ARG A 32 -14.85 22.48 -5.29
N ALA A 33 -15.19 21.94 -4.12
CA ALA A 33 -15.78 20.61 -4.02
C ALA A 33 -17.18 20.54 -4.65
N ILE A 34 -18.06 21.53 -4.36
CA ILE A 34 -19.43 21.55 -4.91
C ILE A 34 -19.48 21.80 -6.41
N ASN A 35 -18.47 22.49 -6.96
CA ASN A 35 -18.32 22.73 -8.40
C ASN A 35 -17.57 21.59 -9.12
N ASN A 36 -17.31 20.49 -8.44
CA ASN A 36 -16.58 19.32 -8.95
C ASN A 36 -15.16 19.68 -9.47
N GLN A 37 -14.58 20.76 -8.94
CA GLN A 37 -13.23 21.21 -9.25
C GLN A 37 -12.21 20.42 -8.42
N LEU A 38 -12.18 19.11 -8.64
CA LEU A 38 -11.37 18.18 -7.85
C LEU A 38 -9.87 18.36 -8.04
N GLY A 39 -9.46 19.03 -9.07
CA GLY A 39 -8.09 19.34 -9.44
C GLY A 39 -7.95 19.32 -10.95
N ARG A 40 -7.15 20.22 -11.49
CA ARG A 40 -6.71 20.09 -12.89
C ARG A 40 -5.48 19.18 -12.88
N SER A 41 -5.59 18.05 -13.57
CA SER A 41 -4.43 17.38 -14.08
C SER A 41 -3.55 18.38 -14.84
N LYS A 42 -2.27 18.46 -14.52
CA LYS A 42 -1.33 19.14 -15.40
C LYS A 42 -1.06 18.19 -16.56
N ASP A 43 -1.52 18.56 -17.74
CA ASP A 43 -1.14 17.87 -18.97
C ASP A 43 0.34 18.11 -19.20
N ILE A 44 1.15 17.08 -18.98
CA ILE A 44 2.55 17.09 -19.38
C ILE A 44 2.62 16.41 -20.73
N LYS A 45 2.91 17.20 -21.76
CA LYS A 45 3.21 16.68 -23.10
C LYS A 45 4.62 16.14 -23.11
N ILE A 46 4.76 14.88 -23.43
CA ILE A 46 6.06 14.20 -23.53
C ILE A 46 6.19 13.68 -24.94
N THR A 47 7.22 14.13 -25.64
CA THR A 47 7.58 13.62 -26.95
C THR A 47 8.41 12.36 -26.76
N THR A 48 7.87 11.22 -27.15
CA THR A 48 8.59 9.93 -27.17
C THR A 48 8.99 9.59 -28.61
N ALA A 49 9.89 8.63 -28.77
CA ALA A 49 10.26 8.11 -30.11
C ALA A 49 9.04 7.61 -30.93
N ASN A 50 7.91 7.32 -30.26
CA ASN A 50 6.68 6.83 -30.88
C ASN A 50 5.57 7.90 -30.98
N GLY A 51 5.87 9.17 -30.76
CA GLY A 51 4.92 10.28 -30.82
C GLY A 51 4.72 11.03 -29.50
N GLU A 52 3.86 12.04 -29.52
CA GLU A 52 3.51 12.84 -28.35
C GLU A 52 2.56 12.04 -27.43
N VAL A 53 2.95 11.83 -26.18
CA VAL A 53 2.10 11.24 -25.13
C VAL A 53 1.74 12.34 -24.16
N VAL A 54 0.43 12.57 -23.97
CA VAL A 54 -0.07 13.49 -22.96
C VAL A 54 -0.28 12.70 -21.68
N LEU A 55 0.43 13.04 -20.62
CA LEU A 55 0.23 12.50 -19.28
C LEU A 55 -0.49 13.51 -18.41
N GLU A 56 -1.64 13.12 -17.91
CA GLU A 56 -2.31 13.85 -16.85
C GLU A 56 -1.64 13.55 -15.50
N LEU A 57 -0.94 14.51 -14.93
CA LEU A 57 -0.40 14.41 -13.58
C LEU A 57 -1.36 15.08 -12.59
N PRO A 58 -1.63 14.46 -11.42
CA PRO A 58 -2.34 15.13 -10.36
C PRO A 58 -1.58 16.40 -9.95
N GLY A 59 -2.25 17.55 -10.00
CA GLY A 59 -1.68 18.80 -9.51
C GLY A 59 -1.54 18.78 -7.99
N ASP A 60 -0.58 19.53 -7.43
CA ASP A 60 -0.34 19.65 -5.99
C ASP A 60 -1.56 20.12 -5.17
N GLN A 61 -2.62 20.56 -5.85
CA GLN A 61 -3.87 21.07 -5.26
C GLN A 61 -5.08 20.14 -5.48
N GLU A 62 -4.89 18.93 -5.96
CA GLU A 62 -5.99 18.01 -6.21
C GLU A 62 -6.68 17.58 -4.90
N LEU A 63 -8.01 17.69 -4.82
CA LEU A 63 -8.77 17.29 -3.64
C LEU A 63 -8.77 15.77 -3.48
N CYS A 64 -9.03 15.06 -4.58
CA CYS A 64 -9.02 13.61 -4.66
C CYS A 64 -8.88 13.14 -6.11
N PHE A 65 -8.40 11.90 -6.30
CA PHE A 65 -8.25 11.28 -7.61
C PHE A 65 -8.74 9.83 -7.62
N PRO A 66 -9.21 9.32 -8.77
CA PRO A 66 -9.72 7.96 -8.87
C PRO A 66 -8.59 6.94 -9.00
N VAL A 67 -8.78 5.78 -8.36
CA VAL A 67 -7.92 4.60 -8.49
C VAL A 67 -8.77 3.38 -8.80
N ASP A 68 -8.50 2.73 -9.91
CA ASP A 68 -9.20 1.52 -10.30
C ASP A 68 -8.56 0.27 -9.66
N LEU A 69 -9.22 -0.30 -8.67
CA LEU A 69 -8.76 -1.51 -7.98
C LEU A 69 -9.39 -2.76 -8.61
N ARG A 70 -8.57 -3.78 -8.92
CA ARG A 70 -9.08 -5.10 -9.35
C ARG A 70 -9.82 -5.79 -8.20
N LYS A 71 -11.01 -6.32 -8.49
CA LYS A 71 -11.75 -7.14 -7.52
C LYS A 71 -10.98 -8.46 -7.28
N LYS A 72 -10.69 -8.75 -6.01
CA LYS A 72 -9.87 -9.93 -5.61
C LYS A 72 -10.54 -11.29 -5.85
N ASN A 73 -11.76 -11.33 -6.38
CA ASN A 73 -12.48 -12.59 -6.59
C ASN A 73 -11.98 -13.27 -7.88
N PRO A 74 -11.44 -14.53 -7.82
CA PRO A 74 -10.98 -15.26 -9.01
C PRO A 74 -12.05 -15.43 -10.09
N ARG A 75 -13.33 -15.48 -9.71
CA ARG A 75 -14.47 -15.59 -10.63
C ARG A 75 -14.84 -14.27 -11.33
N ARG A 76 -14.22 -13.17 -10.91
CA ARG A 76 -14.40 -11.80 -11.43
C ARG A 76 -13.08 -11.23 -11.92
N ARG A 77 -12.25 -12.05 -12.56
CA ARG A 77 -11.00 -11.61 -13.19
C ARG A 77 -11.34 -10.54 -14.23
N GLY A 78 -10.78 -9.35 -14.06
CA GLY A 78 -11.00 -8.20 -14.96
C GLY A 78 -11.97 -7.14 -14.45
N GLU A 79 -12.87 -7.44 -13.49
CA GLU A 79 -13.73 -6.41 -12.92
C GLU A 79 -12.90 -5.45 -12.03
N ARG A 80 -13.05 -4.15 -12.27
CA ARG A 80 -12.41 -3.08 -11.49
C ARG A 80 -13.45 -2.39 -10.61
N ARG A 81 -12.98 -1.80 -9.51
CA ARG A 81 -13.76 -0.94 -8.64
C ARG A 81 -13.06 0.39 -8.55
N ARG A 82 -13.73 1.47 -8.93
CA ARG A 82 -13.20 2.82 -8.76
C ARG A 82 -13.29 3.24 -7.30
N VAL A 83 -12.17 3.68 -6.75
CA VAL A 83 -12.05 4.19 -5.38
C VAL A 83 -11.39 5.56 -5.46
N TRP A 84 -11.98 6.54 -4.79
CA TRP A 84 -11.43 7.88 -4.73
C TRP A 84 -10.47 7.99 -3.55
N VAL A 85 -9.27 8.48 -3.81
CA VAL A 85 -8.23 8.68 -2.80
C VAL A 85 -8.14 10.18 -2.53
N VAL A 86 -8.40 10.57 -1.28
CA VAL A 86 -8.28 11.96 -0.85
C VAL A 86 -6.81 12.30 -0.66
N GLN A 87 -6.33 13.33 -1.35
CA GLN A 87 -4.95 13.80 -1.28
C GLN A 87 -4.83 15.09 -0.47
N HIS A 88 -5.78 16.00 -0.63
CA HIS A 88 -5.78 17.30 0.03
C HIS A 88 -6.09 17.16 1.52
N GLN A 89 -5.17 17.63 2.39
CA GLN A 89 -5.28 17.42 3.83
C GLN A 89 -6.48 18.16 4.46
N GLU A 90 -6.75 19.39 4.02
CA GLU A 90 -7.89 20.18 4.51
C GLU A 90 -9.21 19.50 4.13
N PHE A 91 -9.33 18.99 2.88
CA PHE A 91 -10.51 18.25 2.43
C PHE A 91 -10.69 16.95 3.24
N ALA A 92 -9.60 16.21 3.52
CA ALA A 92 -9.66 15.03 4.37
C ALA A 92 -10.14 15.36 5.80
N ASN A 93 -9.70 16.47 6.36
CA ASN A 93 -10.09 16.94 7.68
C ASN A 93 -11.55 17.40 7.70
N ALA A 94 -12.00 18.15 6.67
CA ALA A 94 -13.39 18.57 6.51
C ALA A 94 -14.35 17.37 6.39
N GLN A 95 -13.99 16.36 5.59
CA GLN A 95 -14.75 15.11 5.47
C GLN A 95 -14.87 14.36 6.81
N LYS A 96 -13.82 14.33 7.63
CA LYS A 96 -13.84 13.73 8.97
C LYS A 96 -14.67 14.55 9.97
N ALA A 97 -14.60 15.87 9.88
CA ALA A 97 -15.38 16.76 10.73
C ALA A 97 -16.88 16.63 10.39
N LEU A 98 -17.21 16.62 9.10
CA LEU A 98 -18.56 16.38 8.60
C LEU A 98 -19.10 15.03 9.12
N LEU A 99 -18.34 13.95 8.94
CA LEU A 99 -18.75 12.62 9.42
C LEU A 99 -19.16 12.65 10.89
N ARG A 100 -18.36 13.27 11.77
CA ARG A 100 -18.65 13.30 13.22
C ARG A 100 -19.87 14.17 13.54
N ARG A 101 -19.87 15.41 13.04
CA ARG A 101 -20.90 16.40 13.36
C ARG A 101 -22.26 16.00 12.78
N LEU A 102 -22.27 15.51 11.55
CA LEU A 102 -23.50 15.03 10.93
C LEU A 102 -24.01 13.75 11.61
N TYR A 103 -23.14 12.82 12.01
CA TYR A 103 -23.55 11.64 12.78
C TYR A 103 -24.23 12.03 14.08
N ASP A 104 -23.65 12.96 14.85
CA ASP A 104 -24.19 13.43 16.12
C ASP A 104 -25.56 14.12 15.89
N TYR A 105 -25.67 14.97 14.88
CA TYR A 105 -26.93 15.64 14.50
C TYR A 105 -28.03 14.64 14.13
N LEU A 106 -27.74 13.70 13.24
CA LEU A 106 -28.70 12.69 12.78
C LEU A 106 -29.15 11.77 13.92
N SER A 107 -28.23 11.36 14.78
CA SER A 107 -28.53 10.47 15.92
C SER A 107 -29.43 11.13 16.97
N GLN A 108 -29.44 12.45 17.06
CA GLN A 108 -30.31 13.20 17.97
C GLN A 108 -31.70 13.46 17.39
N ARG A 109 -31.80 13.61 16.07
CA ARG A 109 -33.04 14.00 15.39
C ARG A 109 -33.85 12.84 14.85
N LEU A 110 -33.21 11.76 14.45
CA LEU A 110 -33.86 10.61 13.84
C LEU A 110 -33.97 9.47 14.84
N VAL A 111 -35.19 9.05 15.13
CA VAL A 111 -35.48 7.98 16.13
C VAL A 111 -34.74 6.68 15.81
N ASP A 112 -34.68 6.32 14.52
CA ASP A 112 -34.08 5.06 14.05
C ASP A 112 -32.76 5.27 13.29
N PHE A 113 -31.94 6.19 13.73
CA PHE A 113 -30.62 6.40 13.13
C PHE A 113 -29.49 6.22 14.13
N PRO A 114 -28.50 5.39 13.84
CA PRO A 114 -28.43 4.47 12.69
C PRO A 114 -29.40 3.29 12.83
N SER A 115 -30.01 2.84 11.72
CA SER A 115 -30.97 1.71 11.70
C SER A 115 -30.45 0.54 12.54
N SER A 116 -31.35 -0.10 13.32
CA SER A 116 -31.02 -1.26 14.16
C SER A 116 -30.49 -2.44 13.34
N SER A 117 -30.95 -2.59 12.11
CA SER A 117 -30.57 -3.66 11.19
C SER A 117 -29.25 -3.40 10.44
N ALA A 118 -28.75 -2.15 10.41
CA ALA A 118 -27.50 -1.82 9.74
C ALA A 118 -26.30 -2.10 10.65
N HIS A 119 -25.33 -2.87 10.17
CA HIS A 119 -24.11 -3.22 10.92
C HIS A 119 -22.82 -2.68 10.27
N GLY A 120 -22.86 -2.31 9.00
CA GLY A 120 -21.72 -1.75 8.30
C GLY A 120 -21.49 -0.27 8.63
N TYR A 121 -20.23 0.10 8.89
CA TYR A 121 -19.79 1.48 9.13
C TYR A 121 -20.39 2.19 10.35
N ILE A 122 -20.90 1.46 11.29
CA ILE A 122 -21.54 1.98 12.50
C ILE A 122 -20.66 1.69 13.72
N ARG A 123 -20.45 2.71 14.56
CA ARG A 123 -19.65 2.57 15.77
C ARG A 123 -20.27 1.54 16.72
N GLY A 124 -19.45 0.64 17.28
CA GLY A 124 -19.89 -0.44 18.16
C GLY A 124 -20.49 -1.65 17.42
N ARG A 125 -20.66 -1.59 16.09
CA ARG A 125 -21.12 -2.73 15.28
C ARG A 125 -19.99 -3.26 14.40
N SER A 126 -20.07 -4.53 14.02
CA SER A 126 -19.01 -5.22 13.28
C SER A 126 -19.58 -6.43 12.51
N ILE A 127 -18.71 -7.12 11.78
CA ILE A 127 -19.04 -8.42 11.16
C ILE A 127 -19.48 -9.46 12.19
N VAL A 128 -19.04 -9.33 13.45
CA VAL A 128 -19.43 -10.23 14.54
C VAL A 128 -20.86 -9.96 14.97
N THR A 129 -21.20 -8.70 15.23
CA THR A 129 -22.57 -8.32 15.59
C THR A 129 -23.56 -8.61 14.47
N ASN A 130 -23.15 -8.43 13.21
CA ASN A 130 -23.95 -8.79 12.03
C ASN A 130 -24.21 -10.29 11.97
N ALA A 131 -23.18 -11.12 12.13
CA ALA A 131 -23.32 -12.56 12.11
C ALA A 131 -24.08 -13.10 13.32
N ALA A 132 -23.97 -12.45 14.48
CA ALA A 132 -24.63 -12.87 15.72
C ALA A 132 -26.16 -12.85 15.61
N ALA A 133 -26.74 -11.96 14.82
CA ALA A 133 -28.19 -11.91 14.59
C ALA A 133 -28.75 -13.15 13.85
N HIS A 134 -27.88 -13.98 13.25
CA HIS A 134 -28.27 -15.13 12.41
C HIS A 134 -27.81 -16.48 12.97
N LEU A 135 -27.43 -16.53 14.27
CA LEU A 135 -26.94 -17.75 14.89
C LEU A 135 -28.01 -18.84 14.96
N GLY A 136 -27.60 -20.07 14.72
CA GLY A 136 -28.46 -21.24 14.83
C GLY A 136 -29.55 -21.39 13.77
N ALA A 137 -29.75 -20.41 12.89
CA ALA A 137 -30.78 -20.46 11.85
C ALA A 137 -30.59 -21.66 10.91
N ARG A 138 -31.69 -22.28 10.48
CA ARG A 138 -31.66 -23.43 9.56
C ARG A 138 -31.33 -23.02 8.12
N VAL A 139 -31.82 -21.85 7.72
CA VAL A 139 -31.61 -21.30 6.38
C VAL A 139 -31.17 -19.84 6.46
N VAL A 140 -30.23 -19.48 5.60
CA VAL A 140 -29.70 -18.10 5.48
C VAL A 140 -29.74 -17.71 4.02
N LEU A 141 -30.34 -16.57 3.72
CA LEU A 141 -30.32 -15.90 2.44
C LEU A 141 -29.36 -14.72 2.50
N SER A 142 -28.46 -14.60 1.54
CA SER A 142 -27.60 -13.43 1.38
C SER A 142 -27.78 -12.87 -0.02
N SER A 143 -27.84 -11.55 -0.14
CA SER A 143 -27.88 -10.84 -1.40
C SER A 143 -27.13 -9.50 -1.27
N ASP A 144 -27.08 -8.72 -2.35
CA ASP A 144 -26.24 -7.55 -2.50
C ASP A 144 -26.91 -6.52 -3.39
N ILE A 145 -26.72 -5.26 -3.08
CA ILE A 145 -27.14 -4.15 -3.94
C ILE A 145 -26.06 -3.95 -5.01
N LYS A 146 -26.49 -3.86 -6.26
CA LYS A 146 -25.61 -3.64 -7.41
C LYS A 146 -25.07 -2.21 -7.36
N ASP A 147 -23.77 -2.08 -7.59
CA ASP A 147 -23.03 -0.79 -7.66
C ASP A 147 -23.45 0.22 -6.58
N PHE A 148 -23.56 -0.23 -5.32
CA PHE A 148 -24.18 0.42 -4.18
C PHE A 148 -23.83 1.90 -4.03
N PHE A 149 -22.53 2.26 -3.92
CA PHE A 149 -22.15 3.66 -3.78
C PHE A 149 -22.46 4.48 -5.03
N PRO A 150 -22.07 4.06 -6.25
CA PRO A 150 -22.40 4.80 -7.47
C PRO A 150 -23.90 4.94 -7.76
N SER A 151 -24.75 4.04 -7.27
CA SER A 151 -26.21 4.14 -7.46
C SER A 151 -26.87 5.20 -6.56
N ILE A 152 -26.14 5.78 -5.63
CA ILE A 152 -26.61 6.88 -4.78
C ILE A 152 -26.26 8.19 -5.45
N SER A 153 -27.26 8.83 -6.10
CA SER A 153 -27.07 10.11 -6.78
C SER A 153 -27.06 11.30 -5.82
N VAL A 154 -26.60 12.45 -6.28
CA VAL A 154 -26.58 13.69 -5.51
C VAL A 154 -27.99 14.11 -5.09
N GLU A 155 -29.00 13.89 -5.94
CA GLU A 155 -30.40 14.21 -5.66
C GLU A 155 -30.92 13.35 -4.51
N ARG A 156 -30.59 12.06 -4.49
CA ARG A 156 -30.96 11.13 -3.40
C ARG A 156 -30.29 11.53 -2.08
N VAL A 157 -29.02 11.95 -2.13
CA VAL A 157 -28.32 12.46 -0.96
C VAL A 157 -29.00 13.72 -0.45
N SER A 158 -29.29 14.69 -1.33
CA SER A 158 -29.96 15.93 -0.98
C SER A 158 -31.35 15.68 -0.36
N ALA A 159 -32.18 14.84 -0.99
CA ALA A 159 -33.49 14.47 -0.47
C ALA A 159 -33.41 13.82 0.92
N SER A 160 -32.43 12.90 1.13
CA SER A 160 -32.25 12.23 2.42
C SER A 160 -31.78 13.18 3.52
N LEU A 161 -30.91 14.15 3.20
CA LEU A 161 -30.46 15.19 4.11
C LEU A 161 -31.61 16.15 4.49
N LEU A 162 -32.40 16.56 3.49
CA LEU A 162 -33.57 17.40 3.70
C LEU A 162 -34.61 16.69 4.58
N GLY A 163 -34.90 15.43 4.28
CA GLY A 163 -35.80 14.59 5.10
C GLY A 163 -35.28 14.32 6.52
N ALA A 164 -33.98 14.48 6.75
CA ALA A 164 -33.36 14.42 8.09
C ALA A 164 -33.41 15.77 8.85
N GLY A 165 -34.02 16.80 8.26
CA GLY A 165 -34.24 18.12 8.89
C GLY A 165 -33.12 19.13 8.70
N LEU A 166 -32.24 18.94 7.70
CA LEU A 166 -31.30 20.00 7.29
C LEU A 166 -32.05 21.12 6.53
N SER A 167 -31.52 22.33 6.53
CA SER A 167 -32.04 23.39 5.68
C SER A 167 -31.87 23.00 4.18
N PRO A 168 -32.73 23.51 3.26
CA PRO A 168 -32.58 23.26 1.84
C PRO A 168 -31.20 23.58 1.29
N SER A 169 -30.64 24.73 1.70
CA SER A 169 -29.31 25.17 1.28
C SER A 169 -28.20 24.22 1.81
N ALA A 170 -28.26 23.85 3.09
CA ALA A 170 -27.28 22.92 3.66
C ALA A 170 -27.37 21.53 3.01
N ALA A 171 -28.58 21.03 2.74
CA ALA A 171 -28.79 19.74 2.10
C ALA A 171 -28.19 19.71 0.69
N GLU A 172 -28.41 20.76 -0.11
CA GLU A 172 -27.84 20.87 -1.45
C GLU A 172 -26.31 20.99 -1.44
N ILE A 173 -25.77 21.91 -0.64
CA ILE A 173 -24.32 22.13 -0.53
C ILE A 173 -23.63 20.85 -0.06
N LEU A 174 -24.13 20.21 0.99
CA LEU A 174 -23.51 18.98 1.52
C LEU A 174 -23.66 17.81 0.56
N ALA A 175 -24.79 17.68 -0.14
CA ALA A 175 -24.96 16.64 -1.15
C ALA A 175 -23.88 16.75 -2.24
N ARG A 176 -23.63 17.95 -2.76
CA ARG A 176 -22.55 18.20 -3.73
C ARG A 176 -21.16 18.02 -3.12
N PHE A 177 -20.95 18.40 -1.86
CA PHE A 177 -19.66 18.27 -1.17
C PHE A 177 -19.24 16.81 -0.93
N VAL A 178 -20.19 15.87 -0.80
CA VAL A 178 -19.91 14.45 -0.56
C VAL A 178 -20.04 13.59 -1.81
N THR A 179 -20.47 14.14 -2.94
CA THR A 179 -20.60 13.43 -4.22
C THR A 179 -19.51 13.87 -5.20
N ILE A 180 -19.18 13.00 -6.15
CA ILE A 180 -18.26 13.26 -7.25
C ILE A 180 -18.95 12.78 -8.52
N ASP A 181 -18.92 13.59 -9.56
CA ASP A 181 -19.63 13.32 -10.83
C ASP A 181 -21.11 12.95 -10.62
N GLY A 182 -21.77 13.62 -9.66
CA GLY A 182 -23.17 13.39 -9.33
C GLY A 182 -23.47 12.09 -8.57
N GLN A 183 -22.47 11.35 -8.14
CA GLN A 183 -22.62 10.05 -7.46
C GLN A 183 -21.86 10.03 -6.13
N LEU A 184 -22.34 9.19 -5.19
CA LEU A 184 -21.64 8.99 -3.93
C LEU A 184 -20.37 8.14 -4.15
N PRO A 185 -19.16 8.68 -3.91
CA PRO A 185 -17.92 7.99 -4.21
C PRO A 185 -17.54 6.97 -3.13
N LEU A 186 -16.95 5.86 -3.55
CA LEU A 186 -16.25 4.97 -2.63
C LEU A 186 -14.87 5.56 -2.32
N GLY A 187 -14.61 5.85 -1.04
CA GLY A 187 -13.30 6.31 -0.55
C GLY A 187 -13.32 7.61 0.26
N LEU A 188 -14.36 8.43 0.16
CA LEU A 188 -14.52 9.57 1.06
C LEU A 188 -14.96 9.13 2.47
N ASN A 189 -14.50 9.85 3.48
CA ASN A 189 -14.79 9.50 4.88
C ASN A 189 -16.29 9.60 5.23
N ALA A 190 -17.03 10.53 4.63
CA ALA A 190 -18.45 10.74 4.89
C ALA A 190 -19.36 9.77 4.10
N SER A 191 -18.89 9.18 2.99
CA SER A 191 -19.71 8.32 2.12
C SER A 191 -20.43 7.18 2.85
N PRO A 192 -19.81 6.46 3.81
CA PRO A 192 -20.50 5.39 4.53
C PRO A 192 -21.66 5.88 5.40
N LEU A 193 -21.53 7.05 6.02
CA LEU A 193 -22.59 7.65 6.81
C LEU A 193 -23.78 8.05 5.95
N ILE A 194 -23.50 8.72 4.83
CA ILE A 194 -24.50 9.15 3.86
C ILE A 194 -25.23 7.93 3.26
N ALA A 195 -24.49 6.88 2.90
CA ALA A 195 -25.09 5.64 2.40
C ALA A 195 -26.04 5.00 3.43
N ASN A 196 -25.70 5.01 4.71
CA ASN A 196 -26.58 4.53 5.78
C ASN A 196 -27.83 5.42 5.96
N LEU A 197 -27.70 6.74 5.77
CA LEU A 197 -28.84 7.66 5.81
C LEU A 197 -29.81 7.40 4.64
N VAL A 198 -29.31 7.29 3.43
CA VAL A 198 -30.10 6.99 2.22
C VAL A 198 -30.81 5.64 2.31
N CYS A 199 -30.18 4.64 2.96
CA CYS A 199 -30.75 3.31 3.13
C CYS A 199 -31.76 3.20 4.27
N ARG A 200 -32.09 4.27 5.00
CA ARG A 200 -32.97 4.19 6.16
C ARG A 200 -34.36 3.62 5.81
N GLU A 201 -34.95 4.10 4.74
CA GLU A 201 -36.27 3.63 4.27
C GLU A 201 -36.19 2.20 3.73
N LEU A 202 -35.12 1.85 3.04
CA LEU A 202 -34.85 0.47 2.61
C LEU A 202 -34.77 -0.47 3.82
N ASP A 203 -33.99 -0.09 4.85
CA ASP A 203 -33.87 -0.90 6.08
C ASP A 203 -35.21 -1.06 6.80
N ALA A 204 -36.05 -0.02 6.83
CA ALA A 204 -37.37 -0.07 7.41
C ALA A 204 -38.30 -1.04 6.66
N ALA A 205 -38.35 -0.97 5.32
CA ALA A 205 -39.14 -1.86 4.48
C ALA A 205 -38.67 -3.33 4.57
N MET A 206 -37.35 -3.55 4.58
CA MET A 206 -36.76 -4.89 4.72
C MET A 206 -37.03 -5.48 6.12
N SER A 207 -36.97 -4.65 7.17
CA SER A 207 -37.26 -5.07 8.53
C SER A 207 -38.73 -5.44 8.71
N GLU A 208 -39.64 -4.71 8.05
CA GLU A 208 -41.07 -5.04 8.06
C GLU A 208 -41.36 -6.35 7.31
N LEU A 209 -40.71 -6.58 6.16
CA LEU A 209 -40.77 -7.86 5.47
C LEU A 209 -40.26 -9.00 6.35
N ALA A 210 -39.14 -8.80 7.04
CA ALA A 210 -38.56 -9.77 7.97
C ALA A 210 -39.52 -10.11 9.11
N ARG A 211 -40.15 -9.09 9.70
CA ARG A 211 -41.15 -9.27 10.76
C ARG A 211 -42.37 -10.08 10.30
N ARG A 212 -42.87 -9.82 9.10
CA ARG A 212 -44.00 -10.57 8.52
C ARG A 212 -43.69 -12.04 8.25
N LEU A 213 -42.42 -12.35 7.95
CA LEU A 213 -41.96 -13.71 7.64
C LEU A 213 -41.29 -14.44 8.80
N ASP A 214 -41.30 -13.85 9.98
CA ASP A 214 -40.54 -14.35 11.17
C ASP A 214 -39.07 -14.65 10.83
N CYS A 215 -38.40 -13.67 10.19
CA CYS A 215 -37.01 -13.73 9.80
C CYS A 215 -36.18 -12.73 10.60
N ALA A 216 -34.91 -13.05 10.86
CA ALA A 216 -33.92 -12.04 11.20
C ALA A 216 -33.40 -11.35 9.92
N TYR A 217 -33.26 -10.03 9.97
CA TYR A 217 -32.71 -9.21 8.89
C TYR A 217 -31.56 -8.35 9.39
N THR A 218 -30.47 -8.31 8.63
CA THR A 218 -29.37 -7.36 8.83
C THR A 218 -28.77 -6.90 7.50
N ARG A 219 -28.18 -5.70 7.51
CA ARG A 219 -27.43 -5.14 6.36
C ARG A 219 -26.01 -4.77 6.80
N TYR A 220 -25.03 -5.19 6.01
CA TYR A 220 -23.63 -4.79 6.14
C TYR A 220 -23.14 -4.11 4.85
N ALA A 221 -23.20 -2.79 4.80
CA ALA A 221 -22.97 -1.98 3.60
C ALA A 221 -23.98 -2.32 2.48
N ASP A 222 -23.48 -2.89 1.38
CA ASP A 222 -24.25 -3.38 0.23
C ASP A 222 -24.81 -4.79 0.42
N ASP A 223 -24.18 -5.61 1.29
CA ASP A 223 -24.61 -6.99 1.57
C ASP A 223 -25.76 -6.99 2.60
N PHE A 224 -26.86 -7.65 2.30
CA PHE A 224 -27.93 -7.90 3.28
C PHE A 224 -28.20 -9.39 3.44
N THR A 225 -28.68 -9.74 4.63
CA THR A 225 -28.88 -11.11 5.05
C THR A 225 -30.23 -11.28 5.73
N PHE A 226 -30.96 -12.31 5.32
CA PHE A 226 -32.14 -12.84 6.03
C PHE A 226 -31.83 -14.23 6.56
N SER A 227 -32.39 -14.57 7.70
CA SER A 227 -32.31 -15.93 8.21
C SER A 227 -33.58 -16.35 8.95
N SER A 228 -33.93 -17.62 8.84
CA SER A 228 -35.13 -18.19 9.46
C SER A 228 -34.97 -19.69 9.67
N ASN A 229 -35.86 -20.25 10.47
CA ASN A 229 -36.02 -21.70 10.60
C ASN A 229 -37.09 -22.27 9.65
N GLU A 230 -37.92 -21.42 9.07
CA GLU A 230 -39.05 -21.81 8.21
C GLU A 230 -38.99 -21.19 6.82
N ARG A 231 -39.44 -19.95 6.68
CA ARG A 231 -39.61 -19.26 5.39
C ARG A 231 -38.61 -18.12 5.24
N LEU A 232 -38.12 -17.92 4.03
CA LEU A 232 -37.30 -16.76 3.63
C LEU A 232 -38.05 -15.94 2.60
N PRO A 233 -37.74 -14.62 2.47
CA PRO A 233 -38.28 -13.81 1.37
C PRO A 233 -37.87 -14.40 0.03
N THR A 234 -38.79 -14.30 -0.93
CA THR A 234 -38.50 -14.63 -2.31
C THR A 234 -37.66 -13.55 -2.98
N ARG A 235 -37.01 -13.90 -4.08
CA ARG A 235 -36.23 -12.93 -4.84
C ARG A 235 -37.11 -11.78 -5.35
N GLN A 236 -38.36 -12.07 -5.75
CA GLN A 236 -39.30 -11.07 -6.27
C GLN A 236 -39.72 -10.08 -5.18
N GLU A 237 -40.02 -10.53 -3.96
CA GLU A 237 -40.32 -9.67 -2.81
C GLU A 237 -39.14 -8.72 -2.51
N LEU A 238 -37.91 -9.24 -2.53
CA LEU A 238 -36.70 -8.42 -2.29
C LEU A 238 -36.45 -7.44 -3.43
N ALA A 239 -36.58 -7.87 -4.69
CA ALA A 239 -36.39 -7.01 -5.85
C ALA A 239 -37.40 -5.85 -5.83
N SER A 240 -38.65 -6.12 -5.55
CA SER A 240 -39.70 -5.08 -5.49
C SER A 240 -39.38 -4.00 -4.44
N ILE A 241 -38.87 -4.40 -3.25
CA ILE A 241 -38.49 -3.42 -2.20
C ILE A 241 -37.26 -2.64 -2.63
N VAL A 242 -36.22 -3.32 -3.13
CA VAL A 242 -34.95 -2.70 -3.55
C VAL A 242 -35.17 -1.71 -4.69
N GLU A 243 -35.95 -2.09 -5.71
CA GLU A 243 -36.28 -1.26 -6.85
C GLU A 243 -37.22 -0.10 -6.47
N GLY A 244 -38.17 -0.33 -5.58
CA GLY A 244 -39.03 0.71 -5.01
C GLY A 244 -38.25 1.79 -4.24
N GLN A 245 -37.08 1.46 -3.78
CA GLN A 245 -36.15 2.38 -3.13
C GLN A 245 -35.05 2.92 -4.08
N GLY A 246 -35.20 2.71 -5.39
CA GLY A 246 -34.29 3.23 -6.43
C GLY A 246 -32.91 2.54 -6.44
N PHE A 247 -32.82 1.30 -5.98
CA PHE A 247 -31.65 0.45 -6.09
C PHE A 247 -31.90 -0.73 -7.03
N GLU A 248 -30.86 -1.46 -7.39
CA GLU A 248 -30.96 -2.67 -8.20
C GLU A 248 -30.39 -3.87 -7.42
N LEU A 249 -31.11 -4.99 -7.44
CA LEU A 249 -30.67 -6.23 -6.81
C LEU A 249 -29.57 -6.89 -7.65
N SER A 250 -28.50 -7.33 -7.03
CA SER A 250 -27.42 -8.03 -7.73
C SER A 250 -27.81 -9.47 -8.07
N ASP A 251 -27.97 -9.78 -9.36
CA ASP A 251 -28.32 -11.13 -9.85
C ASP A 251 -27.31 -12.21 -9.45
N LYS A 252 -26.04 -11.84 -9.44
CA LYS A 252 -24.92 -12.79 -9.24
C LYS A 252 -24.70 -13.19 -7.78
N LYS A 253 -25.34 -12.51 -6.82
CA LYS A 253 -25.08 -12.70 -5.39
C LYS A 253 -26.25 -13.26 -4.59
N PHE A 254 -27.42 -13.42 -5.18
CA PHE A 254 -28.54 -14.03 -4.48
C PHE A 254 -28.23 -15.50 -4.14
N ARG A 255 -28.15 -15.81 -2.86
CA ARG A 255 -27.76 -17.13 -2.38
C ARG A 255 -28.56 -17.53 -1.15
N VAL A 256 -29.13 -18.73 -1.22
CA VAL A 256 -29.72 -19.40 -0.07
C VAL A 256 -28.79 -20.56 0.35
N SER A 257 -28.48 -20.65 1.64
CA SER A 257 -27.71 -21.74 2.24
C SER A 257 -28.46 -22.38 3.38
N LYS A 258 -28.42 -23.73 3.44
CA LYS A 258 -29.04 -24.54 4.49
C LYS A 258 -28.00 -24.97 5.53
N ARG A 259 -28.44 -25.29 6.75
CA ARG A 259 -27.59 -25.90 7.78
C ARG A 259 -26.93 -27.18 7.22
N GLY A 260 -25.65 -27.35 7.49
CA GLY A 260 -24.83 -28.43 6.88
C GLY A 260 -24.07 -28.02 5.61
N GLN A 261 -24.44 -26.89 4.98
CA GLN A 261 -23.72 -26.28 3.88
C GLN A 261 -22.81 -25.16 4.34
N ARG A 262 -22.26 -24.36 3.38
CA ARG A 262 -21.47 -23.15 3.67
C ARG A 262 -22.34 -22.04 4.22
N HIS A 263 -22.56 -22.03 5.51
CA HIS A 263 -23.48 -21.19 6.27
C HIS A 263 -22.71 -19.99 6.86
N TYR A 264 -22.55 -18.94 6.07
CA TYR A 264 -21.69 -17.79 6.41
C TYR A 264 -22.42 -16.47 6.24
N VAL A 265 -22.28 -15.60 7.25
CA VAL A 265 -22.70 -14.20 7.22
C VAL A 265 -21.46 -13.33 7.40
N THR A 266 -21.22 -12.37 6.55
CA THR A 266 -20.00 -11.52 6.54
C THR A 266 -18.67 -12.28 6.74
N GLY A 267 -18.64 -13.52 6.24
CA GLY A 267 -17.44 -14.37 6.31
C GLY A 267 -17.30 -15.23 7.55
N LEU A 268 -18.18 -15.10 8.53
CA LEU A 268 -18.24 -15.90 9.76
C LEU A 268 -19.30 -16.99 9.63
N SER A 269 -19.04 -18.17 10.20
CA SER A 269 -20.01 -19.26 10.27
C SER A 269 -21.04 -18.96 11.35
N VAL A 270 -22.31 -19.10 11.02
CA VAL A 270 -23.47 -18.92 11.93
C VAL A 270 -24.15 -20.23 12.28
N ALA A 271 -23.52 -21.37 11.97
CA ALA A 271 -24.04 -22.69 12.30
C ALA A 271 -24.00 -23.03 13.81
N ASP A 272 -23.16 -22.35 14.57
CA ASP A 272 -23.08 -22.44 16.03
C ASP A 272 -24.22 -21.58 16.64
N GLU A 273 -24.85 -22.06 17.70
CA GLU A 273 -25.96 -21.36 18.36
C GLU A 273 -25.50 -20.31 19.39
N LYS A 274 -24.22 -20.39 19.79
CA LYS A 274 -23.71 -19.53 20.89
C LYS A 274 -22.94 -18.33 20.39
N GLN A 275 -22.15 -18.50 19.31
CA GLN A 275 -21.30 -17.41 18.79
C GLN A 275 -20.89 -17.64 17.33
N PRO A 276 -20.63 -16.55 16.58
CA PRO A 276 -20.05 -16.65 15.25
C PRO A 276 -18.68 -17.33 15.28
N ARG A 277 -18.39 -18.16 14.28
CA ARG A 277 -17.13 -18.90 14.21
C ARG A 277 -16.31 -18.55 12.96
N LEU A 278 -15.03 -18.53 13.13
CA LEU A 278 -14.09 -18.41 12.01
C LEU A 278 -14.11 -19.66 11.13
N ARG A 279 -13.86 -19.46 9.82
CA ARG A 279 -13.75 -20.58 8.87
C ARG A 279 -12.63 -21.54 9.30
N LYS A 280 -12.89 -22.85 9.25
CA LYS A 280 -11.91 -23.90 9.58
C LYS A 280 -10.58 -23.73 8.81
N LYS A 281 -10.66 -23.35 7.51
CA LYS A 281 -9.48 -23.09 6.67
C LYS A 281 -8.60 -21.96 7.21
N PHE A 282 -9.20 -20.88 7.71
CA PHE A 282 -8.46 -19.77 8.30
C PHE A 282 -7.72 -20.18 9.57
N LYS A 283 -8.43 -20.87 10.49
CA LYS A 283 -7.82 -21.38 11.74
C LYS A 283 -6.69 -22.37 11.48
N ARG A 284 -6.87 -23.29 10.51
CA ARG A 284 -5.84 -24.25 10.12
C ARG A 284 -4.59 -23.55 9.56
N ARG A 285 -4.77 -22.57 8.67
CA ARG A 285 -3.66 -21.82 8.09
C ARG A 285 -2.88 -21.02 9.14
N LEU A 286 -3.58 -20.38 10.09
CA LEU A 286 -2.92 -19.66 11.16
C LEU A 286 -2.14 -20.58 12.09
N ARG A 287 -2.71 -21.74 12.47
CA ARG A 287 -1.97 -22.76 13.25
C ARG A 287 -0.74 -23.28 12.51
N GLN A 288 -0.84 -23.47 11.20
CA GLN A 288 0.27 -23.91 10.36
C GLN A 288 1.40 -22.87 10.31
N GLU A 289 1.06 -21.59 10.16
CA GLU A 289 2.06 -20.52 10.18
C GLU A 289 2.75 -20.44 11.55
N LEU A 290 1.99 -20.53 12.65
CA LEU A 290 2.55 -20.58 14.00
C LEU A 290 3.48 -21.79 14.22
N TYR A 291 3.09 -22.95 13.71
CA TYR A 291 3.92 -24.15 13.76
C TYR A 291 5.25 -23.96 13.02
N TYR A 292 5.23 -23.40 11.82
CA TYR A 292 6.45 -23.14 11.06
C TYR A 292 7.36 -22.11 11.73
N CYS A 293 6.79 -21.05 12.28
CA CYS A 293 7.57 -20.08 13.07
C CYS A 293 8.20 -20.74 14.32
N ALA A 294 7.46 -21.60 15.02
CA ALA A 294 7.99 -22.27 16.21
C ALA A 294 9.07 -23.32 15.88
N LYS A 295 8.94 -24.02 14.74
CA LYS A 295 9.86 -25.09 14.34
C LYS A 295 11.13 -24.57 13.66
N PHE A 296 11.02 -23.57 12.80
CA PHE A 296 12.10 -23.10 11.93
C PHE A 296 12.59 -21.69 12.24
N GLY A 297 11.95 -21.00 13.19
CA GLY A 297 12.21 -19.58 13.49
C GLY A 297 11.41 -18.63 12.61
N ILE A 298 11.12 -17.44 13.16
CA ILE A 298 10.32 -16.40 12.48
C ILE A 298 11.06 -15.83 11.26
N GLU A 299 12.37 -15.63 11.38
CA GLU A 299 13.18 -15.09 10.29
C GLU A 299 13.27 -16.07 9.11
N SER A 300 13.51 -17.35 9.39
CA SER A 300 13.58 -18.41 8.37
C SER A 300 12.23 -18.59 7.66
N HIS A 301 11.13 -18.60 8.42
CA HIS A 301 9.79 -18.64 7.84
C HIS A 301 9.49 -17.40 6.99
N GLY A 302 9.93 -16.22 7.45
CA GLY A 302 9.83 -14.99 6.69
C GLY A 302 10.56 -15.05 5.36
N ALA A 303 11.78 -15.53 5.36
CA ALA A 303 12.58 -15.73 4.14
C ALA A 303 11.88 -16.68 3.15
N ALA A 304 11.35 -17.81 3.63
CA ALA A 304 10.59 -18.76 2.81
C ALA A 304 9.31 -18.17 2.20
N CYS A 305 8.73 -17.14 2.84
CA CYS A 305 7.52 -16.44 2.37
C CYS A 305 7.81 -15.10 1.67
N ASN A 306 9.05 -14.80 1.30
CA ASN A 306 9.48 -13.49 0.77
C ASN A 306 9.06 -12.31 1.66
N SER A 307 9.14 -12.48 2.98
CA SER A 307 8.73 -11.51 3.99
C SER A 307 9.86 -11.31 5.00
N THR A 308 9.96 -10.12 5.60
CA THR A 308 10.86 -9.90 6.73
C THR A 308 10.28 -10.51 8.01
N ALA A 309 11.12 -10.76 9.02
CA ALA A 309 10.67 -11.23 10.34
C ALA A 309 9.58 -10.31 10.92
N HIS A 310 9.77 -8.97 10.86
CA HIS A 310 8.77 -8.01 11.34
C HIS A 310 7.44 -8.04 10.56
N GLN A 311 7.48 -8.27 9.25
CA GLN A 311 6.25 -8.43 8.45
C GLN A 311 5.49 -9.70 8.85
N VAL A 312 6.20 -10.79 9.14
CA VAL A 312 5.60 -12.03 9.66
C VAL A 312 4.99 -11.78 11.04
N VAL A 313 5.75 -11.13 11.93
CA VAL A 313 5.30 -10.79 13.29
C VAL A 313 4.01 -9.97 13.25
N ASN A 314 4.01 -8.86 12.54
CA ASN A 314 2.83 -7.99 12.46
C ASN A 314 1.61 -8.69 11.81
N ARG A 315 1.86 -9.52 10.79
CA ARG A 315 0.80 -10.28 10.11
C ARG A 315 0.16 -11.32 11.03
N ILE A 316 0.97 -12.11 11.73
CA ILE A 316 0.46 -13.15 12.64
C ILE A 316 -0.20 -12.51 13.85
N ASP A 317 0.40 -11.49 14.43
CA ASP A 317 -0.15 -10.78 15.58
C ASP A 317 -1.50 -10.14 15.26
N GLY A 318 -1.63 -9.45 14.12
CA GLY A 318 -2.91 -8.92 13.64
C GLY A 318 -3.97 -10.01 13.40
N ARG A 319 -3.57 -11.18 12.89
CA ARG A 319 -4.50 -12.33 12.73
C ARG A 319 -4.95 -12.90 14.06
N ILE A 320 -4.07 -12.98 15.05
CA ILE A 320 -4.42 -13.42 16.42
C ILE A 320 -5.36 -12.40 17.08
N ALA A 321 -5.10 -11.10 16.92
CA ALA A 321 -6.00 -10.06 17.39
C ALA A 321 -7.39 -10.17 16.76
N TYR A 322 -7.48 -10.41 15.45
CA TYR A 322 -8.72 -10.68 14.73
C TYR A 322 -9.45 -11.91 15.27
N VAL A 323 -8.73 -13.01 15.52
CA VAL A 323 -9.29 -14.23 16.11
C VAL A 323 -9.85 -13.95 17.50
N ARG A 324 -9.13 -13.22 18.35
CA ARG A 324 -9.60 -12.84 19.71
C ARG A 324 -10.87 -12.02 19.69
N GLY A 325 -11.04 -11.16 18.71
CA GLY A 325 -12.27 -10.37 18.54
C GLY A 325 -13.50 -11.20 18.15
N ILE A 326 -13.32 -12.46 17.70
CA ILE A 326 -14.42 -13.32 17.23
C ILE A 326 -14.59 -14.55 18.12
N GLU A 327 -13.49 -15.24 18.45
CA GLU A 327 -13.44 -16.43 19.32
C GLU A 327 -12.41 -16.17 20.45
N PRO A 328 -12.80 -15.49 21.53
CA PRO A 328 -11.89 -15.02 22.59
C PRO A 328 -11.02 -16.13 23.19
N ASP A 329 -11.62 -17.26 23.59
CA ASP A 329 -10.92 -18.38 24.25
C ASP A 329 -9.88 -19.01 23.31
N PHE A 330 -10.28 -19.29 22.06
CA PHE A 330 -9.37 -19.82 21.05
C PHE A 330 -8.23 -18.84 20.74
N GLY A 331 -8.56 -17.56 20.65
CA GLY A 331 -7.59 -16.50 20.41
C GLY A 331 -6.62 -16.29 21.57
N ALA A 332 -7.07 -16.46 22.82
CA ALA A 332 -6.21 -16.37 24.00
C ALA A 332 -5.13 -17.46 24.01
N GLY A 333 -5.49 -18.71 23.69
CA GLY A 333 -4.52 -19.79 23.58
C GLY A 333 -3.49 -19.60 22.46
N LEU A 334 -3.90 -18.98 21.32
CA LEU A 334 -2.95 -18.62 20.27
C LEU A 334 -2.04 -17.47 20.70
N ARG A 335 -2.58 -16.48 21.43
CA ARG A 335 -1.81 -15.34 21.95
C ARG A 335 -0.72 -15.79 22.90
N GLN A 336 -1.03 -16.67 23.82
CA GLN A 336 -0.05 -17.22 24.77
C GLN A 336 1.13 -17.88 24.06
N LYS A 337 0.84 -18.79 23.08
CA LYS A 337 1.88 -19.46 22.29
C LYS A 337 2.72 -18.48 21.48
N TRP A 338 2.08 -17.47 20.91
CA TRP A 338 2.73 -16.46 20.11
C TRP A 338 3.63 -15.56 20.94
N SER A 339 3.16 -15.10 22.11
CA SER A 339 3.96 -14.26 23.01
C SER A 339 5.22 -14.97 23.50
N ALA A 340 5.12 -16.26 23.89
CA ALA A 340 6.28 -17.05 24.28
C ALA A 340 7.32 -17.21 23.14
N LEU A 341 6.87 -17.34 21.88
CA LEU A 341 7.76 -17.41 20.73
C LEU A 341 8.44 -16.06 20.46
N LEU A 342 7.72 -14.96 20.53
CA LEU A 342 8.26 -13.62 20.36
C LEU A 342 9.32 -13.29 21.41
N GLU A 343 9.08 -13.66 22.66
CA GLU A 343 10.03 -13.50 23.76
C GLU A 343 11.31 -14.31 23.53
N LYS A 344 11.16 -15.59 23.12
CA LYS A 344 12.30 -16.47 22.77
C LYS A 344 13.19 -15.89 21.66
N GLU A 345 12.60 -15.25 20.66
CA GLU A 345 13.33 -14.67 19.52
C GLU A 345 13.65 -13.18 19.69
N SER A 346 13.38 -12.60 20.88
CA SER A 346 13.57 -11.18 21.19
C SER A 346 12.92 -10.24 20.16
N LEU A 347 11.76 -10.64 19.63
CA LEU A 347 10.98 -9.88 18.67
C LEU A 347 9.73 -9.28 19.31
N SER A 348 9.31 -8.12 18.84
CA SER A 348 8.06 -7.50 19.26
C SER A 348 7.26 -7.02 18.04
N PRO A 349 5.89 -7.06 18.13
CA PRO A 349 5.05 -6.44 17.10
C PRO A 349 5.33 -4.94 17.06
N ARG A 350 5.63 -4.44 15.87
CA ARG A 350 5.78 -3.01 15.63
C ARG A 350 4.56 -2.52 14.87
N TYR A 351 3.48 -2.25 15.58
CA TYR A 351 2.33 -1.59 14.98
C TYR A 351 2.68 -0.13 14.74
N PRO A 352 2.53 0.38 13.53
CA PRO A 352 2.48 1.81 13.37
C PRO A 352 1.34 2.31 14.27
N SER A 353 1.67 3.22 15.19
CA SER A 353 0.66 3.91 15.99
C SER A 353 -0.35 4.50 15.01
N SER A 354 -1.62 4.20 15.24
CA SER A 354 -2.69 4.25 14.26
C SER A 354 -3.03 5.63 13.69
N TYR A 355 -2.37 6.72 14.04
CA TYR A 355 -2.79 8.03 13.53
C TYR A 355 -1.70 9.11 13.37
N GLN A 356 -0.41 8.87 13.68
CA GLN A 356 0.58 9.94 13.66
C GLN A 356 2.00 9.55 13.18
N ARG A 357 2.21 8.40 12.55
CA ARG A 357 3.47 8.21 11.87
C ARG A 357 3.40 8.87 10.52
N ALA A 358 4.31 9.82 10.28
CA ALA A 358 4.74 10.10 8.94
C ALA A 358 4.92 8.75 8.20
N PRO A 359 4.43 8.61 6.97
CA PRO A 359 4.56 7.37 6.23
C PRO A 359 6.01 6.96 6.22
N SER A 360 6.29 5.69 6.42
CA SER A 360 7.65 5.18 6.35
C SER A 360 8.24 5.52 5.00
N GLU A 361 9.42 6.08 5.02
CA GLU A 361 10.16 6.46 3.82
C GLU A 361 10.92 5.25 3.29
N LEU A 362 10.99 5.11 1.98
CA LEU A 362 11.90 4.21 1.30
C LEU A 362 12.85 5.06 0.45
N LEU A 363 14.09 5.14 0.88
CA LEU A 363 15.13 5.75 0.08
C LEU A 363 15.72 4.70 -0.87
N ILE A 364 15.83 5.06 -2.16
CA ILE A 364 16.47 4.26 -3.20
C ILE A 364 17.64 5.07 -3.73
N VAL A 365 18.85 4.57 -3.53
CA VAL A 365 20.08 5.25 -3.92
C VAL A 365 20.68 4.52 -5.12
N PHE A 366 20.99 5.25 -6.17
CA PHE A 366 21.54 4.73 -7.42
C PHE A 366 22.98 5.19 -7.63
N ASP A 367 23.77 4.30 -8.24
CA ASP A 367 25.06 4.59 -8.82
C ASP A 367 25.30 3.67 -10.01
N GLU A 368 26.15 4.08 -10.95
CA GLU A 368 26.49 3.36 -12.17
C GLU A 368 28.00 3.15 -12.32
N SER A 369 28.34 2.18 -13.15
CA SER A 369 29.72 1.89 -13.52
C SER A 369 29.78 1.25 -14.90
N GLU A 370 30.87 1.47 -15.60
CA GLU A 370 31.16 0.77 -16.86
C GLU A 370 32.26 -0.28 -16.60
N LEU A 371 31.94 -1.55 -16.84
CA LEU A 371 32.89 -2.65 -16.74
C LEU A 371 33.50 -2.95 -18.11
N LYS A 372 34.82 -2.99 -18.19
CA LYS A 372 35.54 -3.40 -19.37
C LYS A 372 35.67 -4.92 -19.39
N THR A 373 34.92 -5.59 -20.26
CA THR A 373 34.98 -7.03 -20.46
C THR A 373 35.68 -7.36 -21.77
N VAL A 374 36.05 -8.64 -21.95
CA VAL A 374 36.64 -9.13 -23.20
C VAL A 374 35.66 -8.96 -24.38
N ALA A 375 34.36 -9.08 -24.12
CA ALA A 375 33.28 -8.90 -25.09
C ALA A 375 32.90 -7.44 -25.37
N GLY A 376 33.57 -6.48 -24.72
CA GLY A 376 33.28 -5.06 -24.83
C GLY A 376 32.81 -4.42 -23.53
N PRO A 377 32.49 -3.13 -23.53
CA PRO A 377 32.05 -2.42 -22.35
C PRO A 377 30.62 -2.82 -21.95
N LEU A 378 30.43 -3.12 -20.65
CA LEU A 378 29.13 -3.37 -20.04
C LEU A 378 28.73 -2.19 -19.17
N PHE A 379 27.52 -1.69 -19.40
CA PHE A 379 26.92 -0.71 -18.51
C PHE A 379 26.29 -1.43 -17.32
N CYS A 380 26.70 -1.08 -16.12
CA CYS A 380 26.20 -1.64 -14.87
C CYS A 380 25.59 -0.54 -14.00
N MET A 381 24.51 -0.85 -13.33
CA MET A 381 23.89 0.06 -12.37
C MET A 381 23.45 -0.72 -11.13
N CYS A 382 23.69 -0.15 -9.96
CA CYS A 382 23.19 -0.68 -8.71
C CYS A 382 22.22 0.30 -8.05
N CYS A 383 21.14 -0.21 -7.47
CA CYS A 383 20.36 0.57 -6.54
C CYS A 383 20.30 -0.11 -5.17
N VAL A 384 20.40 0.69 -4.13
CA VAL A 384 20.28 0.26 -2.74
C VAL A 384 19.01 0.81 -2.15
N THR A 385 18.19 -0.06 -1.53
CA THR A 385 16.99 0.35 -0.81
C THR A 385 17.25 0.42 0.68
N ILE A 386 16.85 1.51 1.32
CA ILE A 386 17.11 1.86 2.72
C ILE A 386 15.79 2.24 3.39
N GLU A 387 15.43 1.55 4.48
CA GLU A 387 14.18 1.79 5.23
C GLU A 387 14.39 2.76 6.42
N ASP A 388 15.63 2.91 6.88
CA ASP A 388 16.08 3.87 7.90
C ASP A 388 17.29 4.66 7.39
N PRO A 389 17.05 5.69 6.54
CA PRO A 389 18.15 6.46 5.95
C PRO A 389 19.02 7.18 6.99
N GLU A 390 18.43 7.69 8.07
CA GLU A 390 19.17 8.43 9.09
C GLU A 390 20.08 7.53 9.91
N GLY A 391 19.61 6.36 10.33
CA GLY A 391 20.42 5.39 11.06
C GLY A 391 21.56 4.84 10.21
N VAL A 392 21.34 4.59 8.91
CA VAL A 392 22.40 4.16 7.99
C VAL A 392 23.39 5.28 7.72
N ARG A 393 22.92 6.52 7.47
CA ARG A 393 23.77 7.69 7.24
C ARG A 393 24.72 7.92 8.42
N LYS A 394 24.21 7.87 9.64
CA LYS A 394 25.01 8.01 10.85
C LYS A 394 26.15 6.98 10.91
N GLN A 395 25.87 5.71 10.64
CA GLN A 395 26.89 4.66 10.68
C GLN A 395 27.99 4.87 9.61
N VAL A 396 27.61 5.33 8.40
CA VAL A 396 28.57 5.66 7.35
C VAL A 396 29.41 6.89 7.74
N GLN A 397 28.79 7.92 8.31
CA GLN A 397 29.47 9.11 8.80
C GLN A 397 30.41 8.81 9.97
N ASP A 398 30.03 7.93 10.90
CA ASP A 398 30.87 7.49 12.02
C ASP A 398 32.10 6.74 11.50
N LEU A 399 31.95 5.91 10.44
CA LEU A 399 33.11 5.27 9.81
C LEU A 399 33.99 6.31 9.10
N PHE A 400 33.40 7.26 8.38
CA PHE A 400 34.14 8.35 7.73
C PHE A 400 34.95 9.15 8.74
N SER A 401 34.33 9.54 9.85
CA SER A 401 34.97 10.30 10.93
C SER A 401 36.14 9.57 11.56
N ARG A 402 36.04 8.24 11.73
CA ARG A 402 37.15 7.39 12.21
C ARG A 402 38.37 7.44 11.29
N HIS A 403 38.15 7.33 9.96
CA HIS A 403 39.25 7.44 9.00
C HIS A 403 39.81 8.85 8.89
N MET A 404 38.99 9.88 9.10
CA MET A 404 39.43 11.27 9.16
C MET A 404 40.22 11.59 10.42
N ALA A 405 40.01 10.87 11.50
CA ALA A 405 40.75 11.03 12.75
C ALA A 405 42.14 10.37 12.73
N ASP A 406 42.45 9.45 11.79
CA ASP A 406 43.72 8.77 11.68
C ASP A 406 44.89 9.77 11.50
N PRO A 407 45.85 9.86 12.41
CA PRO A 407 46.94 10.84 12.33
C PRO A 407 48.00 10.53 11.26
N PHE A 408 48.05 9.29 10.77
CA PHE A 408 49.17 8.82 9.94
C PHE A 408 49.02 9.05 8.44
N SER A 409 47.93 9.67 7.97
CA SER A 409 47.66 9.81 6.55
C SER A 409 47.04 11.17 6.13
N PRO A 410 47.78 12.31 6.30
CA PRO A 410 47.23 13.64 6.04
C PRO A 410 46.81 13.87 4.57
N GLY A 411 47.58 13.37 3.59
CA GLY A 411 47.23 13.49 2.16
C GLY A 411 45.99 12.67 1.74
N ARG A 412 45.67 11.61 2.47
CA ARG A 412 44.43 10.82 2.32
C ARG A 412 43.23 11.62 2.77
N LYS A 413 43.33 12.33 3.89
CA LYS A 413 42.25 13.12 4.47
C LYS A 413 41.71 14.17 3.50
N ALA A 414 42.57 14.93 2.88
CA ALA A 414 42.19 15.96 1.91
C ALA A 414 41.42 15.36 0.74
N ARG A 415 41.87 14.23 0.21
CA ARG A 415 41.18 13.53 -0.89
C ARG A 415 39.82 12.96 -0.47
N MET A 416 39.73 12.28 0.67
CA MET A 416 38.48 11.74 1.20
C MET A 416 37.48 12.85 1.54
N ALA A 417 37.91 13.97 2.10
CA ALA A 417 37.08 15.11 2.39
C ALA A 417 36.46 15.73 1.14
N ALA A 418 37.21 15.78 0.04
CA ALA A 418 36.78 16.38 -1.20
C ALA A 418 35.75 15.53 -1.97
N ARG A 419 35.78 14.20 -1.84
CA ARG A 419 34.98 13.29 -2.69
C ARG A 419 34.10 12.29 -1.94
N GLY A 420 34.27 12.12 -0.62
CA GLY A 420 33.65 11.06 0.17
C GLY A 420 34.29 9.67 -0.07
N PHE A 421 33.59 8.62 0.32
CA PHE A 421 34.00 7.24 0.04
C PHE A 421 33.78 6.89 -1.43
N HIS A 422 34.80 6.21 -2.03
CA HIS A 422 34.74 5.78 -3.44
C HIS A 422 35.52 4.46 -3.61
N TYR A 423 34.87 3.40 -4.05
CA TYR A 423 35.45 2.05 -4.07
C TYR A 423 36.77 1.95 -4.83
N THR A 424 36.84 2.54 -6.03
CA THR A 424 38.04 2.46 -6.89
C THR A 424 39.22 3.16 -6.31
N ASP A 425 38.99 4.31 -5.67
CA ASP A 425 40.05 5.22 -5.23
C ASP A 425 40.41 5.06 -3.75
N ASP A 426 39.57 4.39 -2.98
CA ASP A 426 39.82 4.19 -1.56
C ASP A 426 40.94 3.16 -1.33
N PRO A 427 41.84 3.40 -0.37
CA PRO A 427 42.86 2.43 0.01
C PRO A 427 42.28 1.13 0.54
N GLU A 428 43.07 0.08 0.56
CA GLU A 428 42.64 -1.27 0.92
C GLU A 428 42.05 -1.39 2.34
N ASP A 429 42.59 -0.67 3.29
CA ASP A 429 42.13 -0.63 4.67
C ASP A 429 40.74 0.04 4.79
N VAL A 430 40.54 1.15 4.05
CA VAL A 430 39.27 1.86 3.96
C VAL A 430 38.23 0.96 3.29
N ARG A 431 38.57 0.36 2.13
CA ARG A 431 37.69 -0.58 1.44
C ARG A 431 37.25 -1.75 2.33
N THR A 432 38.19 -2.33 3.03
CA THR A 432 37.93 -3.46 3.94
C THR A 432 37.00 -3.05 5.09
N SER A 433 37.20 -1.87 5.65
CA SER A 433 36.36 -1.34 6.74
C SER A 433 34.96 -1.02 6.25
N PHE A 434 34.82 -0.44 5.05
CA PHE A 434 33.52 -0.12 4.47
C PHE A 434 32.74 -1.39 4.07
N ILE A 435 33.41 -2.41 3.50
CA ILE A 435 32.79 -3.70 3.18
C ILE A 435 32.30 -4.42 4.45
N LYS A 436 33.04 -4.32 5.57
CA LYS A 436 32.58 -4.83 6.86
C LYS A 436 31.30 -4.13 7.30
N LEU A 437 31.27 -2.80 7.23
CA LEU A 437 30.09 -2.02 7.56
C LEU A 437 28.89 -2.39 6.65
N LEU A 438 29.09 -2.46 5.33
CA LEU A 438 28.04 -2.85 4.38
C LEU A 438 27.42 -4.21 4.71
N ALA A 439 28.23 -5.17 5.16
CA ALA A 439 27.74 -6.50 5.54
C ALA A 439 26.80 -6.46 6.76
N GLU A 440 26.87 -5.44 7.59
CA GLU A 440 26.06 -5.27 8.82
C GLU A 440 24.85 -4.36 8.61
N LEU A 441 24.91 -3.43 7.65
CA LEU A 441 23.84 -2.46 7.42
C LEU A 441 22.53 -3.13 6.97
N PRO A 442 21.36 -2.63 7.43
CA PRO A 442 20.03 -3.14 7.03
C PRO A 442 19.60 -2.64 5.63
N ILE A 443 20.42 -2.92 4.62
CA ILE A 443 20.23 -2.49 3.24
C ILE A 443 19.98 -3.66 2.30
N ARG A 444 19.44 -3.38 1.09
CA ARG A 444 19.26 -4.37 0.02
C ARG A 444 19.73 -3.78 -1.29
N GLY A 445 20.69 -4.43 -1.92
CA GLY A 445 21.24 -4.08 -3.22
C GLY A 445 20.55 -4.83 -4.36
N PHE A 446 20.35 -4.13 -5.45
CA PHE A 446 19.79 -4.65 -6.69
C PHE A 446 20.63 -4.12 -7.85
N LEU A 447 21.19 -5.03 -8.61
CA LEU A 447 22.12 -4.72 -9.68
C LEU A 447 21.54 -5.19 -11.01
N ALA A 448 21.76 -4.39 -12.05
CA ALA A 448 21.49 -4.77 -13.42
C ALA A 448 22.67 -4.40 -14.32
N TYR A 449 22.93 -5.23 -15.33
CA TYR A 449 23.95 -4.97 -16.33
C TYR A 449 23.45 -5.36 -17.73
N GLY A 450 24.01 -4.70 -18.75
CA GLY A 450 23.73 -5.00 -20.14
C GLY A 450 24.84 -4.49 -21.05
N SER A 451 25.00 -5.10 -22.24
CA SER A 451 25.89 -4.56 -23.26
C SER A 451 25.35 -3.19 -23.67
N LYS A 452 26.26 -2.25 -23.81
CA LYS A 452 25.99 -0.99 -24.49
C LYS A 452 25.80 -1.35 -25.97
N ALA A 453 24.55 -1.54 -26.41
CA ALA A 453 24.29 -1.77 -27.82
C ALA A 453 24.90 -0.60 -28.61
N GLU A 454 25.56 -0.88 -29.73
CA GLU A 454 26.25 0.13 -30.54
C GLU A 454 25.36 1.31 -30.95
N ALA A 455 24.05 1.15 -30.88
CA ALA A 455 23.04 2.17 -31.20
C ALA A 455 22.55 3.01 -29.99
N LEU A 456 22.92 2.69 -28.74
CA LEU A 456 22.47 3.43 -27.56
C LEU A 456 23.57 4.41 -27.09
N SER A 457 23.21 5.69 -26.98
CA SER A 457 24.03 6.67 -26.25
C SER A 457 24.18 6.25 -24.77
N TYR A 458 25.19 6.79 -24.09
CA TYR A 458 25.38 6.60 -22.65
C TYR A 458 24.09 6.92 -21.87
N SER A 459 23.45 8.06 -22.17
CA SER A 459 22.16 8.47 -21.58
C SER A 459 21.05 7.44 -21.87
N GLY A 460 20.98 6.88 -23.07
CA GLY A 460 20.01 5.84 -23.43
C GLY A 460 20.19 4.56 -22.62
N ALA A 461 21.43 4.08 -22.48
CA ALA A 461 21.75 2.92 -21.64
C ALA A 461 21.41 3.18 -20.18
N TYR A 462 21.74 4.38 -19.67
CA TYR A 462 21.41 4.82 -18.32
C TYR A 462 19.89 4.76 -18.09
N HIS A 463 19.09 5.38 -18.94
CA HIS A 463 17.63 5.42 -18.83
C HIS A 463 17.01 4.01 -18.85
N GLN A 464 17.51 3.13 -19.70
CA GLN A 464 17.03 1.75 -19.82
C GLN A 464 17.25 0.97 -18.52
N VAL A 465 18.49 0.98 -17.98
CA VAL A 465 18.84 0.22 -16.77
C VAL A 465 18.20 0.83 -15.53
N PHE A 466 18.20 2.15 -15.42
CA PHE A 466 17.52 2.89 -14.35
C PHE A 466 16.03 2.56 -14.31
N GLY A 467 15.35 2.65 -15.45
CA GLY A 467 13.94 2.32 -15.57
C GLY A 467 13.62 0.88 -15.18
N TRP A 468 14.45 -0.07 -15.62
CA TRP A 468 14.29 -1.49 -15.31
C TRP A 468 14.41 -1.79 -13.81
N LEU A 469 15.41 -1.22 -13.14
CA LEU A 469 15.59 -1.34 -11.69
C LEU A 469 14.45 -0.66 -10.93
N LEU A 470 14.11 0.58 -11.30
CA LEU A 470 13.13 1.40 -10.60
C LEU A 470 11.72 0.81 -10.67
N LYS A 471 11.31 0.31 -11.85
CA LYS A 471 10.03 -0.38 -12.05
C LYS A 471 9.80 -1.48 -11.00
N ARG A 472 10.80 -2.31 -10.76
CA ARG A 472 10.73 -3.40 -9.78
C ARG A 472 10.69 -2.90 -8.33
N ARG A 473 11.29 -1.73 -8.06
CA ARG A 473 11.31 -1.14 -6.70
C ARG A 473 9.98 -0.51 -6.36
N PHE A 474 9.29 0.09 -7.29
CA PHE A 474 7.95 0.63 -7.05
C PHE A 474 6.95 -0.44 -6.62
N PHE A 475 6.99 -1.64 -7.19
CA PHE A 475 6.16 -2.76 -6.74
C PHE A 475 6.45 -3.19 -5.30
N ALA A 476 7.69 -3.02 -4.84
CA ALA A 476 8.11 -3.38 -3.48
C ALA A 476 7.92 -2.25 -2.45
N ALA A 477 7.50 -1.07 -2.89
CA ALA A 477 7.44 0.12 -2.02
C ALA A 477 6.32 0.10 -0.98
N ASP A 478 5.26 -0.68 -1.16
CA ASP A 478 4.20 -0.96 -0.18
C ASP A 478 3.66 0.26 0.58
N ARG A 479 3.11 1.25 -0.12
CA ARG A 479 2.54 2.50 0.43
C ARG A 479 3.52 3.44 1.13
N ARG A 480 4.81 3.24 0.96
CA ARG A 480 5.83 4.15 1.50
C ARG A 480 5.97 5.40 0.63
N ILE A 481 6.46 6.49 1.21
CA ILE A 481 6.98 7.61 0.42
C ILE A 481 8.30 7.14 -0.18
N VAL A 482 8.39 7.19 -1.51
CA VAL A 482 9.61 6.79 -2.22
C VAL A 482 10.40 8.03 -2.55
N ARG A 483 11.65 8.06 -2.08
CA ARG A 483 12.65 9.03 -2.50
C ARG A 483 13.74 8.31 -3.30
N VAL A 484 14.07 8.85 -4.44
CA VAL A 484 15.14 8.36 -5.31
C VAL A 484 16.28 9.34 -5.28
N MET A 485 17.48 8.83 -5.12
CA MET A 485 18.71 9.62 -5.12
C MET A 485 19.72 8.99 -6.07
N TYR A 486 20.46 9.82 -6.79
CA TYR A 486 21.50 9.37 -7.68
C TYR A 486 22.70 10.31 -7.66
N GLU A 487 23.88 9.81 -8.05
CA GLU A 487 25.08 10.63 -8.16
C GLU A 487 24.97 11.58 -9.35
N GLU A 488 25.41 12.82 -9.17
CA GLU A 488 25.40 13.84 -10.22
C GLU A 488 26.27 13.39 -11.39
N ASN A 489 25.65 13.24 -12.57
CA ASN A 489 26.31 12.84 -13.81
C ASN A 489 25.99 13.87 -14.91
N PRO A 490 27.02 14.57 -15.46
CA PRO A 490 26.82 15.59 -16.50
C PRO A 490 26.19 15.04 -17.80
N SER A 491 26.35 13.72 -18.07
CA SER A 491 25.82 13.07 -19.26
C SER A 491 24.33 12.73 -19.18
N VAL A 492 23.69 12.97 -18.02
CA VAL A 492 22.30 12.57 -17.77
C VAL A 492 21.50 13.74 -17.23
N GLY A 493 20.47 14.15 -17.98
CA GLY A 493 19.62 15.29 -17.62
C GLY A 493 18.72 14.96 -16.39
N HIS A 494 18.79 15.82 -15.36
CA HIS A 494 17.93 15.64 -14.17
C HIS A 494 16.44 15.64 -14.52
N ASN A 495 16.01 16.56 -15.38
CA ASN A 495 14.62 16.66 -15.80
C ASN A 495 14.18 15.44 -16.61
N GLU A 496 15.05 14.86 -17.42
CA GLU A 496 14.78 13.65 -18.19
C GLU A 496 14.56 12.45 -17.27
N LEU A 497 15.42 12.27 -16.26
CA LEU A 497 15.26 11.20 -15.27
C LEU A 497 14.00 11.39 -14.42
N ASN A 498 13.69 12.60 -14.04
CA ASN A 498 12.49 12.88 -13.26
C ASN A 498 11.22 12.58 -14.09
N THR A 499 11.25 12.94 -15.36
CA THR A 499 10.18 12.62 -16.31
C THR A 499 10.04 11.11 -16.51
N LEU A 500 11.14 10.39 -16.74
CA LEU A 500 11.15 8.94 -16.86
C LEU A 500 10.60 8.26 -15.60
N MET A 501 11.01 8.72 -14.43
CA MET A 501 10.53 8.20 -13.16
C MET A 501 9.02 8.39 -12.99
N ALA A 502 8.51 9.58 -13.31
CA ALA A 502 7.08 9.87 -13.27
C ALA A 502 6.29 9.01 -14.26
N GLN A 503 6.77 8.87 -15.51
CA GLN A 503 6.16 7.99 -16.52
C GLN A 503 6.09 6.55 -16.08
N LEU A 504 7.18 6.02 -15.55
CA LEU A 504 7.23 4.65 -15.02
C LEU A 504 6.21 4.46 -13.91
N TYR A 505 6.15 5.38 -12.95
CA TYR A 505 5.20 5.32 -11.84
C TYR A 505 3.75 5.32 -12.32
N LEU A 506 3.40 6.14 -13.31
CA LEU A 506 2.05 6.26 -13.85
C LEU A 506 1.67 5.09 -14.74
N SER A 507 2.62 4.53 -15.49
CA SER A 507 2.38 3.40 -16.41
C SER A 507 2.22 2.05 -15.72
N LEU A 508 2.60 1.94 -14.43
CA LEU A 508 2.57 0.66 -13.73
C LEU A 508 1.17 0.26 -13.29
N ASP A 509 0.79 -0.96 -13.62
CA ASP A 509 -0.41 -1.60 -13.08
C ASP A 509 -0.13 -2.18 -11.68
N PHE A 510 -0.49 -1.44 -10.65
CA PHE A 510 -0.36 -1.87 -9.25
C PHE A 510 -1.48 -2.81 -8.78
N SER A 511 -2.22 -3.44 -9.68
CA SER A 511 -3.38 -4.28 -9.35
C SER A 511 -3.08 -5.47 -8.42
N GLY A 512 -1.82 -5.87 -8.33
CA GLY A 512 -1.35 -6.94 -7.43
C GLY A 512 -0.47 -6.48 -6.27
N ALA A 513 -0.07 -5.21 -6.26
CA ALA A 513 0.83 -4.62 -5.27
C ALA A 513 0.21 -3.34 -4.68
N ARG A 514 0.71 -2.91 -3.54
CA ARG A 514 0.31 -1.63 -2.96
C ARG A 514 1.17 -0.52 -3.56
N ARG A 515 0.52 0.42 -4.22
CA ARG A 515 1.17 1.58 -4.82
C ARG A 515 1.96 2.37 -3.78
N PRO A 516 3.12 2.98 -4.12
CA PRO A 516 3.74 4.02 -3.31
C PRO A 516 2.72 5.09 -2.93
N ARG A 517 2.89 5.73 -1.79
CA ARG A 517 1.89 6.68 -1.27
C ARG A 517 1.73 7.91 -2.14
N ASP A 518 2.86 8.47 -2.56
CA ASP A 518 2.96 9.71 -3.30
C ASP A 518 3.79 9.50 -4.57
N LEU A 519 3.76 10.45 -5.48
CA LEU A 519 4.68 10.47 -6.62
C LEU A 519 6.12 10.46 -6.07
N PRO A 520 6.97 9.52 -6.53
CA PRO A 520 8.36 9.48 -6.08
C PRO A 520 9.10 10.80 -6.36
N THR A 521 9.96 11.21 -5.44
CA THR A 521 10.81 12.39 -5.63
C THR A 521 12.20 11.99 -6.04
N LEU A 522 12.82 12.75 -6.93
CA LEU A 522 14.19 12.53 -7.41
C LEU A 522 15.11 13.63 -6.89
N LYS A 523 16.24 13.22 -6.27
CA LYS A 523 17.29 14.12 -5.80
C LYS A 523 18.63 13.73 -6.41
N ARG A 524 19.35 14.69 -6.96
CA ARG A 524 20.77 14.52 -7.31
C ARG A 524 21.65 14.95 -6.14
N ALA A 525 22.77 14.29 -5.95
CA ALA A 525 23.74 14.61 -4.91
C ALA A 525 25.16 14.16 -5.31
N THR A 526 26.16 14.59 -4.56
CA THR A 526 27.55 14.12 -4.70
C THR A 526 27.93 13.25 -3.49
N LYS A 527 28.85 12.32 -3.64
CA LYS A 527 29.34 11.44 -2.55
C LYS A 527 29.92 12.24 -1.38
N ALA A 528 30.51 13.39 -1.63
CA ALA A 528 31.00 14.30 -0.59
C ALA A 528 29.86 14.90 0.25
N GLY A 529 28.72 15.25 -0.40
CA GLY A 529 27.56 15.86 0.26
C GLY A 529 26.56 14.85 0.83
N GLU A 530 26.55 13.62 0.31
CA GLU A 530 25.62 12.57 0.73
C GLU A 530 26.32 11.20 0.80
N PRO A 531 26.74 10.78 2.00
CA PRO A 531 27.55 9.58 2.16
C PRO A 531 26.84 8.27 1.78
N LEU A 532 25.51 8.28 1.67
CA LEU A 532 24.74 7.10 1.26
C LEU A 532 24.98 6.71 -0.21
N LEU A 533 25.49 7.64 -1.05
CA LEU A 533 25.86 7.33 -2.44
C LEU A 533 27.04 6.35 -2.54
N ALA A 534 27.86 6.23 -1.51
CA ALA A 534 28.92 5.23 -1.48
C ALA A 534 28.41 3.78 -1.37
N LEU A 535 27.18 3.56 -0.93
CA LEU A 535 26.63 2.20 -0.76
C LEU A 535 26.48 1.45 -2.10
N PRO A 536 25.79 1.98 -3.12
CA PRO A 536 25.74 1.35 -4.42
C PRO A 536 27.08 1.31 -5.13
N ASP A 537 27.95 2.32 -4.98
CA ASP A 537 29.31 2.36 -5.55
C ASP A 537 30.17 1.17 -5.07
N TYR A 538 30.16 0.92 -3.76
CA TYR A 538 30.89 -0.21 -3.20
C TYR A 538 30.31 -1.59 -3.60
N LEU A 539 28.98 -1.70 -3.73
CA LEU A 539 28.38 -2.94 -4.24
C LEU A 539 28.74 -3.17 -5.70
N LEU A 540 28.75 -2.12 -6.54
CA LEU A 540 29.19 -2.19 -7.94
C LEU A 540 30.65 -2.58 -8.04
N GLY A 541 31.52 -1.95 -7.25
CA GLY A 541 32.94 -2.23 -7.25
C GLY A 541 33.27 -3.67 -6.84
N VAL A 542 32.61 -4.18 -5.80
CA VAL A 542 32.77 -5.59 -5.37
C VAL A 542 32.20 -6.56 -6.42
N PHE A 543 31.05 -6.25 -7.00
CA PHE A 543 30.48 -7.05 -8.09
C PHE A 543 31.39 -7.09 -9.32
N GLY A 544 31.85 -5.94 -9.81
CA GLY A 544 32.71 -5.87 -10.99
C GLY A 544 34.03 -6.62 -10.80
N ALA A 545 34.66 -6.44 -9.64
CA ALA A 545 35.88 -7.18 -9.32
C ALA A 545 35.65 -8.70 -9.29
N TYR A 546 34.50 -9.16 -8.75
CA TYR A 546 34.18 -10.59 -8.69
C TYR A 546 33.81 -11.14 -10.08
N ALA A 547 32.99 -10.44 -10.84
CA ALA A 547 32.55 -10.87 -12.17
C ALA A 547 33.73 -11.08 -13.14
N LEU A 548 34.79 -10.26 -13.00
CA LEU A 548 35.99 -10.31 -13.82
C LEU A 548 37.14 -11.14 -13.18
N SER A 549 36.92 -11.82 -12.06
CA SER A 549 38.00 -12.42 -11.27
C SER A 549 38.66 -13.64 -11.89
N GLU A 550 38.05 -14.31 -12.84
CA GLU A 550 38.64 -15.49 -13.50
C GLU A 550 39.84 -15.17 -14.41
N THR A 551 40.07 -13.88 -14.70
CA THR A 551 41.14 -13.44 -15.61
C THR A 551 42.47 -13.15 -14.95
N ALA A 552 42.60 -13.17 -13.58
CA ALA A 552 43.82 -12.75 -12.89
C ALA A 552 44.07 -13.46 -11.53
N PRO A 553 44.73 -14.60 -11.47
CA PRO A 553 45.29 -15.11 -10.20
C PRO A 553 46.54 -14.28 -9.84
N PRO A 554 46.84 -13.92 -8.56
CA PRO A 554 46.42 -14.48 -7.26
C PRO A 554 45.44 -13.61 -6.44
N ARG A 555 44.80 -12.60 -7.00
CA ARG A 555 43.83 -11.71 -6.30
C ARG A 555 42.47 -12.36 -6.06
N GLN A 556 42.23 -13.50 -6.69
CA GLN A 556 40.94 -14.20 -6.71
C GLN A 556 40.37 -14.53 -5.32
N GLU A 557 41.20 -14.98 -4.39
CA GLU A 557 40.75 -15.36 -3.04
C GLU A 557 40.21 -14.15 -2.24
N THR A 558 40.85 -12.99 -2.33
CA THR A 558 40.42 -11.77 -1.63
C THR A 558 39.12 -11.22 -2.23
N VAL A 559 38.99 -11.22 -3.56
CA VAL A 559 37.82 -10.75 -4.28
C VAL A 559 36.63 -11.65 -3.99
N THR A 560 36.80 -12.96 -4.05
CA THR A 560 35.76 -13.96 -3.73
C THR A 560 35.30 -13.80 -2.27
N LYS A 561 36.22 -13.65 -1.31
CA LYS A 561 35.85 -13.42 0.09
C LYS A 561 35.04 -12.13 0.31
N ARG A 562 35.33 -11.07 -0.44
CA ARG A 562 34.56 -9.82 -0.38
C ARG A 562 33.15 -9.98 -0.92
N PHE A 563 33.02 -10.62 -2.08
CA PHE A 563 31.73 -10.89 -2.68
C PHE A 563 30.87 -11.78 -1.78
N GLU A 564 31.42 -12.88 -1.27
CA GLU A 564 30.73 -13.80 -0.36
C GLU A 564 30.28 -13.09 0.94
N ARG A 565 31.07 -12.15 1.46
CA ARG A 565 30.68 -11.35 2.63
C ARG A 565 29.47 -10.47 2.35
N LEU A 566 29.34 -9.94 1.14
CA LEU A 566 28.22 -9.08 0.72
C LEU A 566 27.10 -9.83 0.00
N ARG A 567 27.22 -11.13 -0.22
CA ARG A 567 26.27 -11.96 -0.96
C ARG A 567 24.83 -11.78 -0.48
N ASP A 568 24.63 -11.69 0.81
CA ASP A 568 23.30 -11.49 1.40
C ASP A 568 22.74 -10.07 1.21
N ARG A 569 23.56 -9.13 0.79
CA ARG A 569 23.14 -7.76 0.45
C ARG A 569 22.61 -7.68 -0.98
N PHE A 570 23.10 -8.50 -1.90
CA PHE A 570 22.55 -8.62 -3.24
C PHE A 570 21.25 -9.42 -3.21
N ARG A 571 20.14 -8.75 -3.56
CA ARG A 571 18.82 -9.39 -3.66
C ARG A 571 18.47 -9.78 -5.07
N LEU A 572 19.09 -9.14 -6.04
CA LEU A 572 18.92 -9.38 -7.46
C LEU A 572 20.18 -8.92 -8.19
N ILE A 573 20.68 -9.75 -9.07
CA ILE A 573 21.62 -9.39 -10.14
C ILE A 573 20.95 -9.81 -11.43
N GLY A 574 20.76 -8.88 -12.39
CA GLY A 574 20.02 -9.14 -13.61
C GLY A 574 20.84 -8.79 -14.86
N SER A 575 20.87 -9.70 -15.83
CA SER A 575 21.30 -9.41 -17.19
C SER A 575 20.13 -8.88 -18.00
N LEU A 576 20.29 -7.74 -18.65
CA LEU A 576 19.26 -7.16 -19.52
C LEU A 576 19.31 -7.76 -20.92
N ASN A 577 20.45 -8.31 -21.32
CA ASN A 577 20.62 -8.89 -22.66
C ASN A 577 19.96 -10.26 -22.77
N ASP A 578 20.06 -11.07 -21.70
CA ASP A 578 19.70 -12.49 -21.73
C ASP A 578 18.45 -12.78 -20.91
N ASP A 579 17.83 -11.75 -20.32
CA ASP A 579 16.71 -11.84 -19.36
C ASP A 579 16.98 -12.81 -18.19
N VAL A 580 18.25 -13.01 -17.83
CA VAL A 580 18.69 -13.89 -16.76
C VAL A 580 18.73 -13.13 -15.43
N HIS A 581 18.19 -13.76 -14.40
CA HIS A 581 18.13 -13.20 -13.06
C HIS A 581 18.80 -14.13 -12.06
N TYR A 582 19.84 -13.62 -11.40
CA TYR A 582 20.53 -14.32 -10.33
C TYR A 582 19.95 -13.93 -8.96
N SER A 583 19.81 -14.93 -8.10
CA SER A 583 19.26 -14.80 -6.76
C SER A 583 19.94 -15.79 -5.80
N ARG A 584 19.46 -15.89 -4.57
CA ARG A 584 19.95 -16.92 -3.63
C ARG A 584 19.74 -18.36 -4.11
N HIS A 585 18.72 -18.60 -4.92
CA HIS A 585 18.41 -19.93 -5.48
C HIS A 585 19.15 -20.21 -6.80
N HIS A 586 19.58 -19.16 -7.46
CA HIS A 586 20.37 -19.20 -8.69
C HIS A 586 21.52 -18.21 -8.51
N PRO A 587 22.66 -18.62 -7.87
CA PRO A 587 23.73 -17.71 -7.51
C PRO A 587 24.53 -17.26 -8.73
N PHE A 588 24.92 -15.98 -8.72
CA PHE A 588 25.83 -15.43 -9.72
C PHE A 588 27.21 -16.06 -9.57
N ARG A 589 27.83 -16.41 -10.69
CA ARG A 589 29.22 -16.89 -10.79
C ARG A 589 30.05 -15.93 -11.62
N PRO A 590 31.37 -15.87 -11.45
CA PRO A 590 32.27 -15.11 -12.32
C PRO A 590 32.07 -15.51 -13.79
N TRP A 591 32.26 -14.57 -14.68
CA TRP A 591 32.12 -14.84 -16.11
C TRP A 591 33.33 -15.65 -16.60
N PRO A 592 33.13 -16.79 -17.30
CA PRO A 592 34.20 -17.56 -17.90
C PRO A 592 35.03 -16.69 -18.85
N GLY A 593 36.37 -16.70 -18.71
CA GLY A 593 37.23 -15.85 -19.52
C GLY A 593 36.95 -14.34 -19.44
N GLY A 594 36.08 -13.88 -18.51
CA GLY A 594 35.59 -12.50 -18.42
C GLY A 594 34.51 -12.15 -19.45
N ASP A 595 33.91 -13.14 -20.12
CA ASP A 595 32.81 -12.94 -21.09
C ASP A 595 31.44 -13.27 -20.46
N PRO A 596 30.57 -12.28 -20.30
CA PRO A 596 29.22 -12.48 -19.74
C PRO A 596 28.30 -13.33 -20.63
N ARG A 597 28.60 -13.48 -21.92
CA ARG A 597 27.77 -14.24 -22.87
C ARG A 597 27.94 -15.77 -22.70
N GLU A 598 29.09 -16.22 -22.20
CA GLU A 598 29.35 -17.63 -21.97
C GLU A 598 28.70 -18.15 -20.67
N ALA A 599 28.34 -17.27 -19.75
CA ALA A 599 27.68 -17.62 -18.48
C ALA A 599 26.18 -17.94 -18.65
N ALA A 600 25.58 -17.65 -19.79
CA ALA A 600 24.15 -17.88 -20.05
C ALA A 600 23.85 -19.28 -20.63
N VAL A 601 24.86 -20.09 -20.91
CA VAL A 601 24.73 -21.40 -21.61
C VAL A 601 24.70 -22.60 -20.63
N GLU A 602 24.98 -22.39 -19.35
CA GLU A 602 24.82 -23.42 -18.27
C GLU A 602 23.59 -23.10 -17.39
#